data_15c71ebe6e65ede0734e4994ecdf2198
#
_entry.id   15c71ebe6e65ede0734e4994ecdf2198
#
_cell.length_a   1.000
_cell.length_b   1.000
_cell.length_c   1.000
_cell.angle_alpha   90.00
_cell.angle_beta   90.00
_cell.angle_gamma   90.00
#
_symmetry.space_group_name_H-M   'P 1'
#
loop_
_entity.id
_entity.type
_entity.pdbx_description
1 polymer ?
#
loop_
_entity_poly.entity_id
_entity_poly.type
_entity_poly.pdbx_seq_one_letter_code
_entity_poly.pdbx_strand_id
1 'polypeptide(L)'
;ALEDNINLEFKRNNERYEFLKWAEQSFENYRAVPPATGIIHQVNIEFLSDVIIENDGLLYPDSMFGTDSHTTMINGIGVLGWGVGGIEAEAAMLGEASYFPIPEVIGVHLTGELPKIATATDLALKITQVLRSENVVGKFVEYFGPGLKSLSLADRATVANMAPEYGATCGYFPIDDETLNYMRLTNRDEEHIQVTEAYTKANHLFYDPSKEAKYTKIVEIDLSSIKPSISGPKRPQDLILLSDAKQEFQDAVVREAGVRGFGLDKEELAKTANVDFEDHSETIQTGHVAIAAITSCTNTSNPYVLMACLLYTSPSPRD
;
A
#
# COMPACT_ATOMS: atom_id res chain seq x y z
N ALA A 1 -19.11 18.67 10.47
CA ALA A 1 -17.88 18.27 9.73
C ALA A 1 -18.06 16.99 8.93
N LEU A 2 -18.13 15.78 9.57
CA LEU A 2 -18.28 14.53 8.81
C LEU A 2 -19.64 14.44 8.12
N GLU A 3 -20.70 14.68 8.86
CA GLU A 3 -22.08 14.68 8.35
C GLU A 3 -22.27 15.71 7.23
N ASP A 4 -21.70 16.90 7.38
CA ASP A 4 -21.76 17.94 6.34
C ASP A 4 -21.06 17.50 5.05
N ASN A 5 -19.90 16.84 5.19
CA ASN A 5 -19.16 16.30 4.04
C ASN A 5 -19.93 15.17 3.34
N ILE A 6 -20.55 14.27 4.09
CA ILE A 6 -21.41 13.21 3.56
C ILE A 6 -22.60 13.80 2.80
N ASN A 7 -23.28 14.76 3.40
CA ASN A 7 -24.42 15.44 2.76
C ASN A 7 -24.00 16.18 1.49
N LEU A 8 -22.83 16.81 1.49
CA LEU A 8 -22.28 17.48 0.32
C LEU A 8 -21.91 16.49 -0.79
N GLU A 9 -21.32 15.35 -0.44
CA GLU A 9 -21.00 14.27 -1.36
C GLU A 9 -22.26 13.72 -2.03
N PHE A 10 -23.29 13.37 -1.26
CA PHE A 10 -24.58 12.92 -1.82
C PHE A 10 -25.23 13.97 -2.70
N LYS A 11 -25.22 15.22 -2.27
CA LYS A 11 -25.79 16.31 -3.08
C LYS A 11 -25.10 16.50 -4.41
N ARG A 12 -23.76 16.37 -4.45
CA ARG A 12 -22.95 16.55 -5.65
C ARG A 12 -23.02 15.36 -6.61
N ASN A 13 -23.19 14.17 -6.09
CA ASN A 13 -23.10 12.91 -6.81
C ASN A 13 -24.40 12.10 -6.75
N ASN A 14 -25.56 12.75 -6.56
CA ASN A 14 -26.85 12.07 -6.38
C ASN A 14 -27.16 11.08 -7.50
N GLU A 15 -26.98 11.51 -8.76
CA GLU A 15 -27.23 10.66 -9.94
C GLU A 15 -26.38 9.38 -9.93
N ARG A 16 -25.12 9.48 -9.50
CA ARG A 16 -24.24 8.33 -9.34
C ARG A 16 -24.75 7.37 -8.27
N TYR A 17 -25.19 7.88 -7.13
CA TYR A 17 -25.69 7.03 -6.03
C TYR A 17 -27.04 6.39 -6.37
N GLU A 18 -27.90 7.07 -7.10
CA GLU A 18 -29.14 6.47 -7.63
C GLU A 18 -28.81 5.32 -8.59
N PHE A 19 -27.83 5.50 -9.48
CA PHE A 19 -27.36 4.45 -10.38
C PHE A 19 -26.77 3.25 -9.62
N LEU A 20 -25.90 3.48 -8.62
CA LEU A 20 -25.31 2.42 -7.81
C LEU A 20 -26.38 1.63 -7.06
N LYS A 21 -27.39 2.32 -6.51
CA LYS A 21 -28.51 1.67 -5.82
C LYS A 21 -29.37 0.84 -6.79
N TRP A 22 -29.60 1.35 -7.99
CA TRP A 22 -30.27 0.58 -9.03
C TRP A 22 -29.46 -0.66 -9.42
N ALA A 23 -28.17 -0.53 -9.61
CA ALA A 23 -27.27 -1.64 -9.93
C ALA A 23 -27.30 -2.74 -8.86
N GLU A 24 -27.26 -2.38 -7.59
CA GLU A 24 -27.36 -3.31 -6.46
C GLU A 24 -28.67 -4.10 -6.43
N GLN A 25 -29.75 -3.50 -6.94
CA GLN A 25 -31.07 -4.17 -7.05
C GLN A 25 -31.24 -4.98 -8.33
N SER A 26 -30.42 -4.74 -9.33
CA SER A 26 -30.56 -5.30 -10.68
C SER A 26 -29.59 -6.44 -10.98
N PHE A 27 -28.43 -6.47 -10.31
CA PHE A 27 -27.40 -7.48 -10.51
C PHE A 27 -27.23 -8.36 -9.26
N GLU A 28 -27.21 -9.68 -9.44
CA GLU A 28 -27.12 -10.63 -8.33
C GLU A 28 -25.77 -10.57 -7.60
N ASN A 29 -24.68 -10.35 -8.33
CA ASN A 29 -23.30 -10.36 -7.82
C ASN A 29 -22.71 -8.94 -7.64
N TYR A 30 -23.55 -7.96 -7.38
CA TYR A 30 -23.14 -6.58 -7.20
C TYR A 30 -23.34 -6.13 -5.75
N ARG A 31 -22.31 -5.52 -5.17
CA ARG A 31 -22.35 -4.90 -3.84
C ARG A 31 -21.76 -3.49 -3.92
N ALA A 32 -22.51 -2.50 -3.44
CA ALA A 32 -22.00 -1.14 -3.27
C ALA A 32 -21.62 -0.88 -1.81
N VAL A 33 -20.42 -0.35 -1.60
CA VAL A 33 -19.99 0.12 -0.28
C VAL A 33 -20.29 1.61 -0.18
N PRO A 34 -21.10 2.07 0.81
CA PRO A 34 -21.50 3.46 0.90
C PRO A 34 -20.32 4.37 1.28
N PRO A 35 -20.41 5.68 0.97
CA PRO A 35 -19.41 6.65 1.38
C PRO A 35 -19.23 6.69 2.90
N ALA A 36 -18.05 7.10 3.35
CA ALA A 36 -17.63 7.17 4.75
C ALA A 36 -17.50 5.81 5.48
N THR A 37 -17.57 4.69 4.76
CA THR A 37 -17.31 3.35 5.33
C THR A 37 -15.82 3.14 5.62
N GLY A 38 -14.94 3.67 4.77
CA GLY A 38 -13.49 3.55 4.92
C GLY A 38 -12.76 3.78 3.61
N ILE A 39 -11.48 3.50 3.63
CA ILE A 39 -10.61 3.56 2.45
C ILE A 39 -10.79 2.25 1.67
N ILE A 40 -10.91 2.33 0.35
CA ILE A 40 -11.31 1.21 -0.53
C ILE A 40 -10.53 -0.09 -0.27
N HIS A 41 -9.20 -0.06 -0.30
CA HIS A 41 -8.43 -1.30 -0.15
C HIS A 41 -8.31 -1.76 1.30
N GLN A 42 -8.48 -0.87 2.27
CA GLN A 42 -8.62 -1.24 3.68
C GLN A 42 -9.95 -1.97 3.91
N VAL A 43 -11.04 -1.49 3.32
CA VAL A 43 -12.33 -2.21 3.33
C VAL A 43 -12.20 -3.59 2.67
N ASN A 44 -11.44 -3.67 1.58
CA ASN A 44 -11.18 -4.94 0.92
C ASN A 44 -10.50 -5.96 1.85
N ILE A 45 -9.41 -5.59 2.52
CA ILE A 45 -8.69 -6.53 3.40
C ILE A 45 -9.40 -6.79 4.72
N GLU A 46 -10.25 -5.88 5.19
CA GLU A 46 -10.95 -6.02 6.47
C GLU A 46 -12.30 -6.75 6.35
N PHE A 47 -13.03 -6.57 5.23
CA PHE A 47 -14.42 -6.98 5.14
C PHE A 47 -14.78 -7.78 3.89
N LEU A 48 -14.20 -7.45 2.72
CA LEU A 48 -14.68 -8.01 1.46
C LEU A 48 -13.94 -9.26 1.03
N SER A 49 -12.67 -9.42 1.41
CA SER A 49 -11.90 -10.60 1.08
C SER A 49 -12.10 -11.70 2.12
N ASP A 50 -12.38 -12.90 1.64
CA ASP A 50 -12.54 -14.09 2.49
C ASP A 50 -11.24 -14.91 2.64
N VAL A 51 -10.19 -14.59 1.87
CA VAL A 51 -8.93 -15.34 1.74
C VAL A 51 -9.15 -16.70 1.08
N ILE A 52 -10.04 -17.52 1.62
CA ILE A 52 -10.56 -18.74 0.99
C ILE A 52 -12.08 -18.59 0.87
N ILE A 53 -12.57 -18.67 -0.34
CA ILE A 53 -14.00 -18.61 -0.63
C ILE A 53 -14.62 -19.98 -0.45
N GLU A 54 -15.79 -20.02 0.18
CA GLU A 54 -16.66 -21.16 0.22
C GLU A 54 -17.92 -20.86 -0.61
N ASN A 55 -18.12 -21.62 -1.68
CA ASN A 55 -19.28 -21.47 -2.53
C ASN A 55 -19.73 -22.83 -3.08
N ASP A 56 -21.02 -23.15 -2.92
CA ASP A 56 -21.64 -24.40 -3.39
C ASP A 56 -20.89 -25.68 -2.96
N GLY A 57 -20.33 -25.67 -1.74
CA GLY A 57 -19.55 -26.78 -1.19
C GLY A 57 -18.14 -26.93 -1.75
N LEU A 58 -17.67 -25.94 -2.49
CA LEU A 58 -16.30 -25.85 -2.99
C LEU A 58 -15.53 -24.79 -2.21
N LEU A 59 -14.26 -25.11 -1.92
CA LEU A 59 -13.30 -24.17 -1.35
C LEU A 59 -12.26 -23.82 -2.41
N TYR A 60 -11.94 -22.53 -2.53
CA TYR A 60 -10.88 -22.05 -3.43
C TYR A 60 -10.31 -20.71 -2.95
N PRO A 61 -9.05 -20.36 -3.34
CA PRO A 61 -8.46 -19.08 -2.97
C PRO A 61 -9.23 -17.91 -3.56
N ASP A 62 -9.39 -16.85 -2.77
CA ASP A 62 -9.90 -15.57 -3.24
C ASP A 62 -8.88 -14.90 -4.16
N SER A 63 -9.36 -14.03 -5.03
CA SER A 63 -8.54 -13.20 -5.93
C SER A 63 -9.21 -11.85 -6.18
N MET A 64 -8.41 -10.83 -6.51
CA MET A 64 -8.94 -9.48 -6.70
C MET A 64 -8.44 -8.83 -7.99
N PHE A 65 -9.37 -8.43 -8.83
CA PHE A 65 -9.15 -7.54 -9.96
C PHE A 65 -9.76 -6.18 -9.66
N GLY A 66 -8.99 -5.12 -9.73
CA GLY A 66 -9.48 -3.77 -9.45
C GLY A 66 -8.99 -2.74 -10.44
N THR A 67 -9.77 -1.70 -10.66
CA THR A 67 -9.41 -0.57 -11.56
C THR A 67 -8.47 0.43 -10.92
N ASP A 68 -8.11 0.25 -9.65
CA ASP A 68 -7.18 1.07 -8.91
C ASP A 68 -5.78 0.42 -8.88
N SER A 69 -4.72 1.20 -9.09
CA SER A 69 -3.34 0.71 -9.04
C SER A 69 -2.96 0.11 -7.67
N HIS A 70 -3.57 0.60 -6.58
CA HIS A 70 -3.33 0.10 -5.23
C HIS A 70 -4.18 -1.12 -4.84
N THR A 71 -4.90 -1.73 -5.77
CA THR A 71 -5.55 -3.04 -5.59
C THR A 71 -4.58 -4.10 -5.06
N THR A 72 -3.30 -3.94 -5.40
CA THR A 72 -2.21 -4.81 -4.92
C THR A 72 -2.08 -4.89 -3.40
N MET A 73 -2.67 -3.98 -2.63
CA MET A 73 -2.71 -4.03 -1.18
C MET A 73 -3.28 -5.35 -0.63
N ILE A 74 -4.20 -5.97 -1.36
CA ILE A 74 -4.82 -7.24 -0.96
C ILE A 74 -3.81 -8.38 -0.83
N ASN A 75 -2.67 -8.30 -1.52
CA ASN A 75 -1.62 -9.30 -1.41
C ASN A 75 -0.99 -9.35 -0.01
N GLY A 76 -1.16 -8.31 0.80
CA GLY A 76 -0.71 -8.30 2.20
C GLY A 76 -1.39 -9.32 3.09
N ILE A 77 -2.63 -9.73 2.78
CA ILE A 77 -3.38 -10.78 3.49
C ILE A 77 -3.21 -12.17 2.85
N GLY A 78 -2.45 -12.28 1.76
CA GLY A 78 -2.25 -13.54 1.05
C GLY A 78 -3.30 -13.83 -0.03
N VAL A 79 -4.00 -12.81 -0.50
CA VAL A 79 -4.92 -12.89 -1.64
C VAL A 79 -4.24 -12.30 -2.87
N LEU A 80 -4.22 -13.07 -3.96
CA LEU A 80 -3.61 -12.62 -5.19
C LEU A 80 -4.49 -11.58 -5.88
N GLY A 81 -3.94 -10.39 -6.07
CA GLY A 81 -4.68 -9.32 -6.74
C GLY A 81 -3.78 -8.25 -7.34
N TRP A 82 -4.28 -7.59 -8.39
CA TRP A 82 -3.59 -6.48 -9.04
C TRP A 82 -4.55 -5.54 -9.75
N GLY A 83 -4.03 -4.34 -10.08
CA GLY A 83 -4.75 -3.33 -10.83
C GLY A 83 -4.81 -3.65 -12.31
N VAL A 84 -5.98 -3.44 -12.91
CA VAL A 84 -6.23 -3.62 -14.35
C VAL A 84 -6.88 -2.37 -14.94
N GLY A 85 -6.90 -2.27 -16.26
CA GLY A 85 -7.64 -1.22 -16.94
C GLY A 85 -9.17 -1.39 -16.83
N GLY A 86 -9.92 -0.31 -17.03
CA GLY A 86 -11.38 -0.34 -16.95
C GLY A 86 -12.03 -1.36 -17.88
N ILE A 87 -11.54 -1.47 -19.11
CA ILE A 87 -12.04 -2.44 -20.09
C ILE A 87 -11.79 -3.88 -19.65
N GLU A 88 -10.63 -4.15 -19.05
CA GLU A 88 -10.29 -5.48 -18.54
C GLU A 88 -11.16 -5.86 -17.33
N ALA A 89 -11.45 -4.88 -16.45
CA ALA A 89 -12.36 -5.09 -15.33
C ALA A 89 -13.79 -5.35 -15.82
N GLU A 90 -14.28 -4.59 -16.82
CA GLU A 90 -15.58 -4.83 -17.45
C GLU A 90 -15.67 -6.23 -18.07
N ALA A 91 -14.64 -6.66 -18.81
CA ALA A 91 -14.60 -7.99 -19.39
C ALA A 91 -14.69 -9.08 -18.30
N ALA A 92 -13.94 -8.92 -17.20
CA ALA A 92 -14.01 -9.83 -16.07
C ALA A 92 -15.42 -9.87 -15.41
N MET A 93 -16.08 -8.70 -15.26
CA MET A 93 -17.45 -8.62 -14.73
C MET A 93 -18.46 -9.32 -15.64
N LEU A 94 -18.22 -9.35 -16.95
CA LEU A 94 -19.05 -10.02 -17.95
C LEU A 94 -18.72 -11.53 -18.09
N GLY A 95 -17.74 -12.02 -17.33
CA GLY A 95 -17.32 -13.43 -17.38
C GLY A 95 -16.37 -13.77 -18.53
N GLU A 96 -15.80 -12.77 -19.19
CA GLU A 96 -14.81 -13.00 -20.24
C GLU A 96 -13.47 -13.46 -19.66
N ALA A 97 -12.81 -14.38 -20.36
CA ALA A 97 -11.53 -14.89 -19.94
C ALA A 97 -10.40 -13.87 -20.18
N SER A 98 -9.60 -13.62 -19.16
CA SER A 98 -8.37 -12.83 -19.29
C SER A 98 -7.17 -13.76 -19.52
N TYR A 99 -6.31 -13.40 -20.48
CA TYR A 99 -5.12 -14.16 -20.82
C TYR A 99 -3.87 -13.33 -20.56
N PHE A 100 -2.93 -13.90 -19.83
CA PHE A 100 -1.61 -13.30 -19.63
C PHE A 100 -0.51 -14.39 -19.65
N PRO A 101 0.71 -14.07 -20.09
CA PRO A 101 1.81 -15.03 -20.05
C PRO A 101 2.14 -15.40 -18.60
N ILE A 102 2.61 -16.62 -18.37
CA ILE A 102 3.10 -17.05 -17.06
C ILE A 102 4.20 -16.08 -16.62
N PRO A 103 4.03 -15.35 -15.50
CA PRO A 103 4.97 -14.34 -15.08
C PRO A 103 6.25 -14.96 -14.51
N GLU A 104 7.35 -14.24 -14.63
CA GLU A 104 8.52 -14.51 -13.79
C GLU A 104 8.19 -14.12 -12.34
N VAL A 105 8.65 -14.91 -11.38
CA VAL A 105 8.48 -14.63 -9.95
C VAL A 105 9.84 -14.30 -9.33
N ILE A 106 9.92 -13.12 -8.72
CA ILE A 106 11.10 -12.67 -7.98
C ILE A 106 10.83 -12.88 -6.50
N GLY A 107 11.63 -13.74 -5.88
CA GLY A 107 11.56 -13.93 -4.43
C GLY A 107 12.34 -12.85 -3.70
N VAL A 108 11.71 -12.18 -2.72
CA VAL A 108 12.38 -11.24 -1.82
C VAL A 108 12.54 -11.91 -0.47
N HIS A 109 13.78 -12.28 -0.16
CA HIS A 109 14.14 -12.91 1.09
C HIS A 109 14.38 -11.87 2.18
N LEU A 110 13.48 -11.82 3.15
CA LEU A 110 13.52 -10.90 4.27
C LEU A 110 14.22 -11.53 5.47
N THR A 111 15.27 -10.87 5.95
CA THR A 111 16.01 -11.27 7.14
C THR A 111 16.02 -10.16 8.20
N GLY A 112 16.45 -10.47 9.42
CA GLY A 112 16.49 -9.49 10.51
C GLY A 112 15.09 -9.03 10.97
N GLU A 113 15.07 -7.94 11.72
CA GLU A 113 13.86 -7.32 12.26
C GLU A 113 13.82 -5.83 11.94
N LEU A 114 12.63 -5.29 11.69
CA LEU A 114 12.47 -3.87 11.43
C LEU A 114 12.81 -3.05 12.69
N PRO A 115 13.75 -2.08 12.62
CA PRO A 115 14.07 -1.24 13.77
C PRO A 115 12.86 -0.44 14.25
N LYS A 116 12.72 -0.26 15.57
CA LYS A 116 11.57 0.48 16.16
C LYS A 116 11.41 1.91 15.65
N ILE A 117 12.49 2.53 15.17
CA ILE A 117 12.46 3.89 14.61
C ILE A 117 12.02 3.92 13.14
N ALA A 118 12.08 2.78 12.45
CA ALA A 118 11.67 2.67 11.05
C ALA A 118 10.17 2.30 10.96
N THR A 119 9.53 2.84 9.95
CA THR A 119 8.12 2.57 9.64
C THR A 119 7.98 1.61 8.46
N ALA A 120 6.78 1.07 8.27
CA ALA A 120 6.46 0.30 7.07
C ALA A 120 6.69 1.10 5.78
N THR A 121 6.51 2.42 5.83
CA THR A 121 6.78 3.31 4.69
C THR A 121 8.28 3.36 4.36
N ASP A 122 9.15 3.45 5.37
CA ASP A 122 10.61 3.40 5.15
C ASP A 122 11.03 2.08 4.48
N LEU A 123 10.44 0.96 4.95
CA LEU A 123 10.65 -0.36 4.34
C LEU A 123 10.16 -0.38 2.88
N ALA A 124 8.94 0.10 2.62
CA ALA A 124 8.36 0.11 1.27
C ALA A 124 9.16 0.99 0.30
N LEU A 125 9.67 2.14 0.75
CA LEU A 125 10.56 2.99 -0.04
C LEU A 125 11.90 2.29 -0.33
N LYS A 126 12.47 1.58 0.63
CA LYS A 126 13.70 0.80 0.43
C LYS A 126 13.48 -0.35 -0.54
N ILE A 127 12.39 -1.08 -0.40
CA ILE A 127 11.98 -2.13 -1.35
C ILE A 127 11.83 -1.55 -2.75
N THR A 128 11.17 -0.40 -2.87
CA THR A 128 10.99 0.30 -4.15
C THR A 128 12.33 0.64 -4.79
N GLN A 129 13.28 1.17 -4.04
CA GLN A 129 14.63 1.45 -4.53
C GLN A 129 15.32 0.19 -5.07
N VAL A 130 15.31 -0.89 -4.27
CA VAL A 130 15.99 -2.15 -4.62
C VAL A 130 15.34 -2.80 -5.83
N LEU A 131 14.01 -2.99 -5.81
CA LEU A 131 13.31 -3.70 -6.87
C LEU A 131 13.28 -2.93 -8.20
N ARG A 132 13.29 -1.59 -8.16
CA ARG A 132 13.48 -0.79 -9.39
C ARG A 132 14.86 -1.04 -10.02
N SER A 133 15.91 -1.20 -9.21
CA SER A 133 17.24 -1.54 -9.74
C SER A 133 17.32 -2.96 -10.30
N GLU A 134 16.46 -3.88 -9.83
CA GLU A 134 16.36 -5.26 -10.27
C GLU A 134 15.46 -5.46 -11.51
N ASN A 135 14.83 -4.39 -11.99
CA ASN A 135 13.95 -4.41 -13.15
C ASN A 135 12.83 -5.47 -13.06
N VAL A 136 11.99 -5.32 -12.04
CA VAL A 136 10.85 -6.23 -11.78
C VAL A 136 9.58 -5.87 -12.57
N VAL A 137 9.68 -4.98 -13.55
CA VAL A 137 8.52 -4.50 -14.32
C VAL A 137 7.81 -5.69 -14.98
N GLY A 138 6.50 -5.79 -14.70
CA GLY A 138 5.65 -6.85 -15.24
C GLY A 138 5.86 -8.24 -14.63
N LYS A 139 6.70 -8.35 -13.59
CA LYS A 139 6.94 -9.60 -12.85
C LYS A 139 6.08 -9.65 -11.59
N PHE A 140 5.94 -10.84 -11.04
CA PHE A 140 5.40 -11.04 -9.71
C PHE A 140 6.55 -10.99 -8.69
N VAL A 141 6.27 -10.38 -7.55
CA VAL A 141 7.19 -10.37 -6.41
C VAL A 141 6.53 -11.14 -5.27
N GLU A 142 7.28 -12.04 -4.65
CA GLU A 142 6.83 -12.80 -3.47
C GLU A 142 7.81 -12.60 -2.33
N TYR A 143 7.29 -12.27 -1.15
CA TYR A 143 8.07 -12.06 0.06
C TYR A 143 8.14 -13.34 0.89
N PHE A 144 9.34 -13.69 1.36
CA PHE A 144 9.54 -14.86 2.19
C PHE A 144 10.73 -14.66 3.15
N GLY A 145 10.97 -15.61 4.02
CA GLY A 145 12.12 -15.59 4.93
C GLY A 145 11.75 -15.29 6.39
N PRO A 146 12.72 -15.38 7.30
CA PRO A 146 12.48 -15.25 8.74
C PRO A 146 12.02 -13.85 9.17
N GLY A 147 12.35 -12.81 8.40
CA GLY A 147 11.95 -11.43 8.66
C GLY A 147 10.44 -11.20 8.59
N LEU A 148 9.67 -12.07 7.91
CA LEU A 148 8.21 -11.97 7.85
C LEU A 148 7.55 -11.90 9.24
N LYS A 149 8.12 -12.58 10.24
CA LYS A 149 7.58 -12.63 11.60
C LYS A 149 7.59 -11.28 12.32
N SER A 150 8.44 -10.35 11.88
CA SER A 150 8.52 -9.01 12.47
C SER A 150 7.57 -8.01 11.83
N LEU A 151 6.89 -8.38 10.74
CA LEU A 151 5.99 -7.52 9.99
C LEU A 151 4.54 -7.84 10.34
N SER A 152 3.84 -6.86 10.89
CA SER A 152 2.38 -6.93 11.05
C SER A 152 1.70 -7.00 9.69
N LEU A 153 0.46 -7.42 9.65
CA LEU A 153 -0.29 -7.43 8.40
C LEU A 153 -0.43 -6.03 7.80
N ALA A 154 -0.56 -4.99 8.62
CA ALA A 154 -0.60 -3.61 8.15
C ALA A 154 0.72 -3.19 7.47
N ASP A 155 1.88 -3.67 7.97
CA ASP A 155 3.17 -3.43 7.32
C ASP A 155 3.26 -4.15 5.97
N ARG A 156 2.82 -5.40 5.92
CA ARG A 156 2.74 -6.18 4.67
C ARG A 156 1.82 -5.52 3.65
N ALA A 157 0.65 -5.05 4.08
CA ALA A 157 -0.31 -4.34 3.24
C ALA A 157 0.29 -3.04 2.68
N THR A 158 1.05 -2.30 3.48
CA THR A 158 1.77 -1.08 3.05
C THR A 158 2.78 -1.39 1.94
N VAL A 159 3.57 -2.45 2.12
CA VAL A 159 4.55 -2.89 1.12
C VAL A 159 3.86 -3.40 -0.15
N ALA A 160 2.84 -4.23 -0.02
CA ALA A 160 2.07 -4.77 -1.14
C ALA A 160 1.36 -3.67 -1.94
N ASN A 161 0.85 -2.64 -1.25
CA ASN A 161 0.18 -1.49 -1.85
C ASN A 161 1.10 -0.76 -2.84
N MET A 162 2.40 -0.69 -2.55
CA MET A 162 3.40 0.00 -3.37
C MET A 162 3.97 -0.86 -4.52
N ALA A 163 3.33 -1.98 -4.89
CA ALA A 163 3.78 -2.79 -6.02
C ALA A 163 3.89 -1.98 -7.34
N PRO A 164 2.97 -1.08 -7.69
CA PRO A 164 3.11 -0.23 -8.87
C PRO A 164 4.33 0.70 -8.80
N GLU A 165 4.69 1.21 -7.63
CA GLU A 165 5.84 2.10 -7.43
C GLU A 165 7.15 1.38 -7.69
N TYR A 166 7.32 0.11 -7.29
CA TYR A 166 8.50 -0.66 -7.69
C TYR A 166 8.35 -1.34 -9.06
N GLY A 167 7.17 -1.28 -9.68
CA GLY A 167 6.92 -1.69 -11.05
C GLY A 167 6.51 -3.16 -11.21
N ALA A 168 6.30 -3.89 -10.13
CA ALA A 168 5.80 -5.25 -10.18
C ALA A 168 4.28 -5.30 -10.43
N THR A 169 3.80 -6.41 -10.97
CA THR A 169 2.37 -6.67 -11.11
C THR A 169 1.71 -6.83 -9.74
N CYS A 170 2.37 -7.53 -8.82
CA CYS A 170 1.94 -7.66 -7.42
C CYS A 170 3.15 -7.84 -6.50
N GLY A 171 2.93 -7.65 -5.20
CA GLY A 171 3.88 -7.91 -4.13
C GLY A 171 3.23 -8.80 -3.09
N TYR A 172 3.31 -10.12 -3.28
CA TYR A 172 2.56 -11.13 -2.56
C TYR A 172 3.25 -11.52 -1.24
N PHE A 173 2.49 -11.50 -0.16
CA PHE A 173 2.86 -12.08 1.12
C PHE A 173 2.13 -13.41 1.32
N PRO A 174 2.81 -14.43 1.83
CA PRO A 174 2.19 -15.74 2.02
C PRO A 174 1.15 -15.71 3.14
N ILE A 175 0.18 -16.64 3.06
CA ILE A 175 -0.76 -16.90 4.14
C ILE A 175 -0.02 -17.60 5.28
N ASP A 176 -0.04 -17.02 6.47
CA ASP A 176 0.60 -17.55 7.68
C ASP A 176 -0.25 -17.24 8.94
N ASP A 177 0.32 -17.46 10.11
CA ASP A 177 -0.35 -17.18 11.39
C ASP A 177 -0.75 -15.70 11.53
N GLU A 178 0.01 -14.76 10.93
CA GLU A 178 -0.33 -13.34 10.96
C GLU A 178 -1.59 -13.04 10.13
N THR A 179 -1.79 -13.73 9.01
CA THR A 179 -3.05 -13.67 8.25
C THR A 179 -4.23 -14.10 9.11
N LEU A 180 -4.11 -15.25 9.81
CA LEU A 180 -5.18 -15.76 10.67
C LEU A 180 -5.46 -14.84 11.88
N ASN A 181 -4.40 -14.25 12.46
CA ASN A 181 -4.53 -13.27 13.53
C ASN A 181 -5.25 -12.00 13.07
N TYR A 182 -4.96 -11.53 11.87
CA TYR A 182 -5.64 -10.39 11.29
C TYR A 182 -7.11 -10.68 10.97
N MET A 183 -7.42 -11.88 10.49
CA MET A 183 -8.81 -12.31 10.29
C MET A 183 -9.61 -12.28 11.61
N ARG A 184 -8.99 -12.68 12.72
CA ARG A 184 -9.59 -12.56 14.07
C ARG A 184 -9.74 -11.11 14.50
N LEU A 185 -8.71 -10.30 14.29
CA LEU A 185 -8.72 -8.87 14.62
C LEU A 185 -9.85 -8.12 13.89
N THR A 186 -10.13 -8.50 12.66
CA THR A 186 -11.19 -7.91 11.82
C THR A 186 -12.54 -8.62 11.97
N ASN A 187 -12.67 -9.46 13.01
CA ASN A 187 -13.91 -10.11 13.43
C ASN A 187 -14.53 -11.05 12.39
N ARG A 188 -13.70 -11.75 11.63
CA ARG A 188 -14.16 -12.88 10.81
C ARG A 188 -14.53 -14.07 11.69
N ASP A 189 -15.47 -14.89 11.21
CA ASP A 189 -15.95 -16.06 11.94
C ASP A 189 -14.80 -17.07 12.19
N GLU A 190 -14.71 -17.59 13.42
CA GLU A 190 -13.64 -18.50 13.80
C GLU A 190 -13.73 -19.84 13.04
N GLU A 191 -14.94 -20.30 12.68
CA GLU A 191 -15.12 -21.50 11.85
C GLU A 191 -14.52 -21.28 10.47
N HIS A 192 -14.77 -20.12 9.85
CA HIS A 192 -14.17 -19.74 8.58
C HIS A 192 -12.64 -19.65 8.65
N ILE A 193 -12.10 -19.11 9.75
CA ILE A 193 -10.65 -19.04 9.97
C ILE A 193 -10.04 -20.45 10.05
N GLN A 194 -10.69 -21.38 10.75
CA GLN A 194 -10.25 -22.77 10.84
C GLN A 194 -10.32 -23.48 9.47
N VAL A 195 -11.36 -23.22 8.69
CA VAL A 195 -11.48 -23.71 7.31
C VAL A 195 -10.35 -23.17 6.45
N THR A 196 -10.06 -21.87 6.54
CA THR A 196 -8.96 -21.21 5.81
C THR A 196 -7.62 -21.86 6.17
N GLU A 197 -7.34 -22.06 7.45
CA GLU A 197 -6.11 -22.71 7.92
C GLU A 197 -6.00 -24.15 7.40
N ALA A 198 -7.06 -24.94 7.57
CA ALA A 198 -7.08 -26.34 7.15
C ALA A 198 -6.90 -26.49 5.63
N TYR A 199 -7.62 -25.69 4.85
CA TYR A 199 -7.53 -25.69 3.39
C TYR A 199 -6.16 -25.32 2.91
N THR A 200 -5.60 -24.22 3.42
CA THR A 200 -4.29 -23.71 2.97
C THR A 200 -3.16 -24.65 3.34
N LYS A 201 -3.21 -25.31 4.51
CA LYS A 201 -2.24 -26.35 4.90
C LYS A 201 -2.36 -27.60 4.03
N ALA A 202 -3.58 -28.06 3.74
CA ALA A 202 -3.82 -29.25 2.91
C ALA A 202 -3.34 -29.04 1.45
N ASN A 203 -3.45 -27.82 0.94
CA ASN A 203 -3.06 -27.46 -0.43
C ASN A 203 -1.65 -26.85 -0.54
N HIS A 204 -0.86 -26.85 0.53
CA HIS A 204 0.50 -26.28 0.57
C HIS A 204 0.58 -24.78 0.23
N LEU A 205 -0.48 -24.03 0.52
CA LEU A 205 -0.57 -22.59 0.38
C LEU A 205 -0.23 -21.85 1.68
N PHE A 206 -0.26 -22.56 2.82
CA PHE A 206 0.18 -22.00 4.11
C PHE A 206 1.71 -21.95 4.16
N TYR A 207 2.24 -20.83 4.61
CA TYR A 207 3.69 -20.61 4.64
C TYR A 207 4.42 -21.63 5.52
N ASP A 208 5.39 -22.30 4.93
CA ASP A 208 6.25 -23.26 5.60
C ASP A 208 7.72 -22.85 5.39
N PRO A 209 8.39 -22.30 6.40
CA PRO A 209 9.77 -21.81 6.26
C PRO A 209 10.78 -22.93 5.98
N SER A 210 10.40 -24.19 6.12
CA SER A 210 11.25 -25.35 5.78
C SER A 210 11.23 -25.69 4.27
N LYS A 211 10.31 -25.08 3.52
CA LYS A 211 10.17 -25.31 2.08
C LYS A 211 10.51 -24.06 1.30
N GLU A 212 11.45 -24.16 0.39
CA GLU A 212 11.80 -23.09 -0.54
C GLU A 212 11.06 -23.27 -1.87
N ALA A 213 10.37 -22.22 -2.30
CA ALA A 213 9.85 -22.13 -3.66
C ALA A 213 11.01 -21.87 -4.65
N LYS A 214 10.82 -22.24 -5.91
CA LYS A 214 11.79 -21.93 -6.97
C LYS A 214 11.43 -20.59 -7.60
N TYR A 215 12.24 -19.58 -7.34
CA TYR A 215 12.10 -18.25 -7.91
C TYR A 215 12.98 -18.10 -9.16
N THR A 216 12.58 -17.21 -10.06
CA THR A 216 13.43 -16.81 -11.20
C THR A 216 14.70 -16.12 -10.71
N LYS A 217 14.58 -15.32 -9.65
CA LYS A 217 15.68 -14.64 -8.97
C LYS A 217 15.31 -14.43 -7.52
N ILE A 218 16.31 -14.43 -6.63
CA ILE A 218 16.17 -14.05 -5.22
C ILE A 218 16.87 -12.72 -5.00
N VAL A 219 16.22 -11.84 -4.24
CA VAL A 219 16.73 -10.53 -3.78
C VAL A 219 16.74 -10.53 -2.27
N GLU A 220 17.89 -10.25 -1.67
CA GLU A 220 18.07 -10.24 -0.22
C GLU A 220 17.80 -8.85 0.34
N ILE A 221 16.99 -8.76 1.40
CA ILE A 221 16.77 -7.52 2.15
C ILE A 221 16.86 -7.80 3.65
N ASP A 222 17.83 -7.17 4.31
CA ASP A 222 17.95 -7.17 5.76
C ASP A 222 17.12 -6.03 6.34
N LEU A 223 16.03 -6.38 7.05
CA LEU A 223 15.14 -5.43 7.70
C LEU A 223 15.85 -4.57 8.73
N SER A 224 16.89 -5.09 9.39
CA SER A 224 17.67 -4.35 10.40
C SER A 224 18.44 -3.16 9.82
N SER A 225 18.64 -3.14 8.51
CA SER A 225 19.31 -2.07 7.78
C SER A 225 18.40 -0.88 7.44
N ILE A 226 17.09 -1.01 7.63
CA ILE A 226 16.13 0.03 7.28
C ILE A 226 16.28 1.24 8.21
N LYS A 227 16.28 2.43 7.61
CA LYS A 227 16.42 3.71 8.32
C LYS A 227 15.31 4.66 7.88
N PRO A 228 14.92 5.61 8.74
CA PRO A 228 13.99 6.67 8.37
C PRO A 228 14.41 7.36 7.09
N SER A 229 13.50 7.42 6.14
CA SER A 229 13.79 7.81 4.76
C SER A 229 12.65 8.59 4.14
N ILE A 230 12.98 9.36 3.13
CA ILE A 230 12.04 9.99 2.20
C ILE A 230 12.44 9.61 0.78
N SER A 231 11.60 9.91 -0.18
CA SER A 231 11.93 9.75 -1.60
C SER A 231 11.63 11.01 -2.38
N GLY A 232 12.45 11.30 -3.36
CA GLY A 232 12.29 12.45 -4.24
C GLY A 232 13.60 12.91 -4.85
N PRO A 233 13.58 14.06 -5.56
CA PRO A 233 12.46 15.02 -5.64
C PRO A 233 11.31 14.60 -6.55
N LYS A 234 11.45 13.60 -7.42
CA LYS A 234 10.47 13.33 -8.48
C LYS A 234 10.02 11.86 -8.58
N ARG A 235 10.76 10.90 -8.01
CA ARG A 235 10.45 9.46 -8.17
C ARG A 235 10.48 8.73 -6.83
N PRO A 236 9.62 7.73 -6.61
CA PRO A 236 9.56 6.96 -5.35
C PRO A 236 10.82 6.13 -5.07
N GLN A 237 11.56 5.71 -6.09
CA GLN A 237 12.81 4.95 -5.95
C GLN A 237 14.04 5.82 -5.63
N ASP A 238 13.94 7.14 -5.69
CA ASP A 238 15.04 8.04 -5.34
C ASP A 238 15.08 8.23 -3.82
N LEU A 239 15.45 7.17 -3.12
CA LEU A 239 15.54 7.11 -1.67
C LEU A 239 16.61 8.07 -1.12
N ILE A 240 16.24 8.79 -0.08
CA ILE A 240 17.11 9.73 0.64
C ILE A 240 16.93 9.42 2.14
N LEU A 241 18.03 9.21 2.84
CA LEU A 241 17.95 9.08 4.29
C LEU A 241 17.50 10.41 4.90
N LEU A 242 16.65 10.35 5.91
CA LEU A 242 16.14 11.57 6.56
C LEU A 242 17.27 12.41 7.15
N SER A 243 18.36 11.77 7.61
CA SER A 243 19.59 12.46 8.05
C SER A 243 20.23 13.32 6.97
N ASP A 244 20.07 12.96 5.72
CA ASP A 244 20.75 13.58 4.58
C ASP A 244 19.82 14.52 3.80
N ALA A 245 18.53 14.56 4.17
CA ALA A 245 17.48 15.27 3.42
C ALA A 245 17.78 16.75 3.18
N LYS A 246 18.34 17.45 4.18
CA LYS A 246 18.71 18.88 4.06
C LYS A 246 19.79 19.09 3.00
N GLN A 247 20.84 18.31 3.05
CA GLN A 247 21.95 18.43 2.11
C GLN A 247 21.53 18.04 0.70
N GLU A 248 20.82 16.90 0.58
CA GLU A 248 20.32 16.44 -0.73
C GLU A 248 19.35 17.43 -1.37
N PHE A 249 18.50 18.09 -0.57
CA PHE A 249 17.65 19.16 -1.08
C PHE A 249 18.48 20.34 -1.65
N GLN A 250 19.48 20.81 -0.92
CA GLN A 250 20.34 21.92 -1.38
C GLN A 250 21.09 21.55 -2.67
N ASP A 251 21.58 20.30 -2.74
CA ASP A 251 22.27 19.80 -3.93
C ASP A 251 21.30 19.62 -5.11
N ALA A 252 20.07 19.16 -4.86
CA ALA A 252 19.05 18.97 -5.89
C ALA A 252 18.62 20.30 -6.53
N VAL A 253 18.57 21.39 -5.77
CA VAL A 253 18.22 22.72 -6.30
C VAL A 253 19.18 23.12 -7.42
N VAL A 254 20.48 22.94 -7.23
CA VAL A 254 21.52 23.40 -8.17
C VAL A 254 21.97 22.32 -9.16
N ARG A 255 21.68 21.04 -8.87
CA ARG A 255 21.99 19.95 -9.80
C ARG A 255 21.29 20.15 -11.13
N GLU A 256 21.95 19.79 -12.23
CA GLU A 256 21.40 19.86 -13.59
C GLU A 256 19.94 19.40 -13.65
N ALA A 257 19.13 20.13 -14.40
CA ALA A 257 17.69 19.84 -14.54
C ALA A 257 17.47 18.43 -15.08
N GLY A 258 16.72 17.62 -14.33
CA GLY A 258 16.50 16.21 -14.66
C GLY A 258 15.69 15.52 -13.58
N VAL A 259 15.88 14.21 -13.46
CA VAL A 259 15.11 13.38 -12.52
C VAL A 259 15.40 13.74 -11.06
N ARG A 260 16.65 14.02 -10.73
CA ARG A 260 17.13 14.33 -9.38
C ARG A 260 17.59 15.78 -9.19
N GLY A 261 17.35 16.67 -10.15
CA GLY A 261 17.79 18.06 -10.09
C GLY A 261 16.75 19.03 -10.65
N PHE A 262 16.85 20.27 -10.19
CA PHE A 262 15.97 21.37 -10.61
C PHE A 262 16.68 22.34 -11.57
N GLY A 263 18.01 22.36 -11.62
CA GLY A 263 18.81 23.22 -12.50
C GLY A 263 18.65 24.70 -12.18
N LEU A 264 18.48 25.06 -10.91
CA LEU A 264 18.34 26.44 -10.47
C LEU A 264 19.69 26.99 -10.01
N ASP A 265 19.82 28.31 -10.00
CA ASP A 265 21.02 28.98 -9.49
C ASP A 265 21.07 28.87 -7.95
N LYS A 266 22.28 28.91 -7.39
CA LYS A 266 22.50 28.79 -5.94
C LYS A 266 21.80 29.89 -5.13
N GLU A 267 21.65 31.07 -5.75
CA GLU A 267 20.96 32.23 -5.19
C GLU A 267 19.47 31.93 -4.88
N GLU A 268 18.85 30.98 -5.60
CA GLU A 268 17.49 30.58 -5.37
C GLU A 268 17.28 29.97 -3.96
N LEU A 269 18.31 29.39 -3.34
CA LEU A 269 18.23 28.88 -1.97
C LEU A 269 17.98 29.98 -0.92
N ALA A 270 18.39 31.20 -1.20
CA ALA A 270 18.18 32.35 -0.32
C ALA A 270 16.90 33.14 -0.64
N LYS A 271 16.17 32.76 -1.67
CA LYS A 271 14.96 33.45 -2.12
C LYS A 271 13.84 33.34 -1.09
N THR A 272 13.25 34.48 -0.78
CA THR A 272 12.11 34.57 0.14
C THR A 272 10.90 35.22 -0.53
N ALA A 273 9.72 34.95 0.00
CA ALA A 273 8.50 35.65 -0.37
C ALA A 273 7.64 35.87 0.88
N ASN A 274 6.94 36.99 0.94
CA ASN A 274 5.95 37.21 2.00
C ASN A 274 4.62 36.67 1.57
N VAL A 275 3.94 36.03 2.51
CA VAL A 275 2.57 35.53 2.38
C VAL A 275 1.71 36.24 3.43
N ASP A 276 0.72 36.98 2.96
CA ASP A 276 -0.20 37.71 3.83
C ASP A 276 -1.43 36.84 4.11
N PHE A 277 -1.73 36.59 5.37
CA PHE A 277 -2.95 36.00 5.87
C PHE A 277 -3.89 37.11 6.35
N GLU A 278 -5.12 36.78 6.74
CA GLU A 278 -6.10 37.76 7.20
C GLU A 278 -5.66 38.51 8.47
N ASP A 279 -4.89 37.87 9.34
CA ASP A 279 -4.50 38.36 10.68
C ASP A 279 -2.99 38.54 10.88
N HIS A 280 -2.14 38.02 9.97
CA HIS A 280 -0.68 38.12 10.07
C HIS A 280 0.00 37.92 8.71
N SER A 281 1.29 38.23 8.67
CA SER A 281 2.15 37.96 7.50
C SER A 281 3.29 37.05 7.89
N GLU A 282 3.61 36.09 7.03
CA GLU A 282 4.72 35.16 7.19
C GLU A 282 5.70 35.24 6.02
N THR A 283 6.99 35.09 6.31
CA THR A 283 8.01 35.01 5.29
C THR A 283 8.36 33.55 5.02
N ILE A 284 8.13 33.10 3.80
CA ILE A 284 8.53 31.76 3.35
C ILE A 284 9.85 31.86 2.58
N GLN A 285 10.63 30.78 2.61
CA GLN A 285 11.92 30.65 1.95
C GLN A 285 11.95 29.37 1.12
N THR A 286 12.79 29.33 0.11
CA THR A 286 13.04 28.08 -0.65
C THR A 286 13.43 26.94 0.29
N GLY A 287 12.70 25.85 0.22
CA GLY A 287 12.84 24.68 1.09
C GLY A 287 11.84 24.61 2.24
N HIS A 288 11.01 25.62 2.45
CA HIS A 288 9.89 25.50 3.36
C HIS A 288 8.88 24.50 2.82
N VAL A 289 8.28 23.71 3.72
CA VAL A 289 7.22 22.75 3.38
C VAL A 289 5.93 23.51 3.18
N ALA A 290 5.45 23.58 1.95
CA ALA A 290 4.20 24.27 1.62
C ALA A 290 2.96 23.40 1.84
N ILE A 291 3.09 22.08 1.65
CA ILE A 291 2.00 21.11 1.83
C ILE A 291 2.58 19.89 2.54
N ALA A 292 1.89 19.44 3.58
CA ALA A 292 2.12 18.16 4.22
C ALA A 292 0.77 17.46 4.42
N ALA A 293 0.64 16.27 3.86
CA ALA A 293 -0.61 15.51 3.93
C ALA A 293 -0.32 14.00 3.96
N ILE A 294 -1.10 13.28 4.77
CA ILE A 294 -1.21 11.82 4.68
C ILE A 294 -2.34 11.54 3.71
N THR A 295 -2.03 10.95 2.58
CA THR A 295 -2.99 10.71 1.51
C THR A 295 -2.94 9.27 1.04
N SER A 296 -4.08 8.80 0.47
CA SER A 296 -4.17 7.50 -0.17
C SER A 296 -4.03 6.30 0.76
N CYS A 297 -4.11 5.09 0.20
CA CYS A 297 -4.18 3.83 0.94
C CYS A 297 -2.88 3.47 1.66
N THR A 298 -1.72 3.86 1.15
CA THR A 298 -0.41 3.38 1.60
C THR A 298 -0.15 3.65 3.09
N ASN A 299 -0.34 4.89 3.53
CA ASN A 299 -0.07 5.27 4.92
C ASN A 299 -1.31 5.15 5.81
N THR A 300 -2.50 5.33 5.26
CA THR A 300 -3.75 5.34 6.03
C THR A 300 -4.18 3.94 6.47
N SER A 301 -3.67 2.89 5.82
CA SER A 301 -3.93 1.50 6.17
C SER A 301 -3.10 1.01 7.37
N ASN A 302 -2.07 1.76 7.78
CA ASN A 302 -1.23 1.39 8.91
C ASN A 302 -1.60 2.19 10.16
N PRO A 303 -2.32 1.60 11.13
CA PRO A 303 -2.78 2.30 12.33
C PRO A 303 -1.63 2.79 13.22
N TYR A 304 -0.47 2.15 13.19
CA TYR A 304 0.70 2.57 13.97
C TYR A 304 1.22 3.94 13.53
N VAL A 305 1.26 4.20 12.22
CA VAL A 305 1.68 5.49 11.66
C VAL A 305 0.69 6.58 12.04
N LEU A 306 -0.62 6.30 11.95
CA LEU A 306 -1.66 7.24 12.33
C LEU A 306 -1.64 7.56 13.83
N MET A 307 -1.48 6.54 14.68
CA MET A 307 -1.38 6.74 16.13
C MET A 307 -0.12 7.50 16.51
N ALA A 308 1.02 7.20 15.90
CA ALA A 308 2.26 7.93 16.15
C ALA A 308 2.12 9.42 15.75
N CYS A 309 1.51 9.71 14.62
CA CYS A 309 1.22 11.07 14.19
C CYS A 309 0.30 11.79 15.18
N LEU A 310 -0.78 11.14 15.62
CA LEU A 310 -1.71 11.68 16.59
C LEU A 310 -1.03 12.00 17.93
N LEU A 311 -0.24 11.06 18.46
CA LEU A 311 0.49 11.25 19.73
C LEU A 311 1.51 12.38 19.64
N TYR A 312 2.16 12.54 18.48
CA TYR A 312 3.16 13.59 18.27
C TYR A 312 2.53 14.98 18.13
N THR A 313 1.35 15.07 17.52
CA THR A 313 0.67 16.33 17.23
C THR A 313 -0.34 16.75 18.30
N SER A 314 -0.74 15.84 19.20
CA SER A 314 -1.65 16.15 20.30
C SER A 314 -0.93 16.92 21.42
N PRO A 315 -1.56 17.95 22.03
CA PRO A 315 -1.00 18.62 23.19
C PRO A 315 -0.78 17.62 24.32
N SER A 316 0.40 17.64 24.91
CA SER A 316 0.70 16.82 26.09
C SER A 316 -0.04 17.38 27.30
N PRO A 317 -0.64 16.52 28.17
CA PRO A 317 -1.19 16.98 29.44
C PRO A 317 -0.14 17.55 30.40
N ARG A 318 1.15 17.49 30.02
CA ARG A 318 2.29 17.98 30.81
C ARG A 318 2.83 19.31 30.31
N ASP A 319 2.33 19.82 29.19
CA ASP A 319 2.59 21.13 28.64
C ASP A 319 1.45 22.10 29.05
#